data_465d0d23564c009dbc9c308cd825a12a
#
_entry.id   465d0d23564c009dbc9c308cd825a12a
#
_cell.length_a   1.000
_cell.length_b   1.000
_cell.length_c   1.000
_cell.angle_alpha   90.00
_cell.angle_beta   90.00
_cell.angle_gamma   90.00
#
_symmetry.space_group_name_H-M   'P 1'
#
loop_
_entity.id
_entity.type
_entity.pdbx_description
1 polymer ?
#
loop_
_entity_poly.entity_id
_entity_poly.type
_entity_poly.pdbx_seq_one_letter_code
_entity_poly.pdbx_strand_id
1 'polypeptide(L)'
;MADYLDILKDWERGTANPAIYEHLDMLFPGYGFRRLQAGSDKDRWASALKLDMSQPKTPNREKTVVYASDFKFREQGDWDNGINVIDKYLDDNCLGSIYDAYKEIASRLCLDMPTSDSLKAADPSSRNRKAKLLEELQKYFEWNLVNNNGAAGKAAREYLEMRGFSKEWASKLHFGLVPSWEKVEAYITSGRIGYSREELEDACKVRSEEGYTTVGKKHVLAIPYRCAGSLKGFLFRAIDSDVQPKYKANTGLERKSVFFNMPEERSKKEIIIVEGEMDALTATAAGIQNVVAIGGSDLSGDRRNQIFDALNRNTAKITLCLDLDADAEGKPNGIKRFMAVRKSLHAIFDVSPDFNEVYVACFPEVTDPDEFIRKHGPEAFQKVISKAVPWWEYISRNLSSK
;
A
#
# COMPACT_ATOMS: atom_id res chain seq x y z
N MET A 1 -3.85 -15.29 -28.20
CA MET A 1 -3.14 -16.12 -27.19
C MET A 1 -1.61 -15.90 -27.27
N ALA A 2 -1.02 -15.86 -28.47
CA ALA A 2 0.43 -15.59 -28.63
C ALA A 2 0.82 -14.23 -28.03
N ASP A 3 0.10 -13.16 -28.32
CA ASP A 3 0.38 -11.81 -27.84
C ASP A 3 0.37 -11.67 -26.30
N TYR A 4 -0.50 -12.44 -25.60
CA TYR A 4 -0.55 -12.39 -24.14
C TYR A 4 0.65 -13.08 -23.48
N LEU A 5 1.13 -14.17 -24.05
CA LEU A 5 2.32 -14.86 -23.58
C LEU A 5 3.58 -14.01 -23.77
N ASP A 6 3.65 -13.23 -24.85
CA ASP A 6 4.78 -12.33 -25.10
C ASP A 6 4.76 -11.15 -24.11
N ILE A 7 3.59 -10.61 -23.80
CA ILE A 7 3.43 -9.58 -22.77
C ILE A 7 3.82 -10.08 -21.38
N LEU A 8 3.44 -11.31 -21.02
CA LEU A 8 3.86 -11.92 -19.75
C LEU A 8 5.39 -12.10 -19.70
N LYS A 9 6.04 -12.50 -20.79
CA LYS A 9 7.49 -12.62 -20.86
C LYS A 9 8.19 -11.26 -20.77
N ASP A 10 7.64 -10.22 -21.39
CA ASP A 10 8.18 -8.86 -21.28
C ASP A 10 7.98 -8.30 -19.87
N TRP A 11 6.85 -8.55 -19.24
CA TRP A 11 6.61 -8.24 -17.84
C TRP A 11 7.56 -9.02 -16.91
N GLU A 12 7.78 -10.31 -17.17
CA GLU A 12 8.76 -11.11 -16.44
C GLU A 12 10.15 -10.49 -16.50
N ARG A 13 10.63 -10.17 -17.70
CA ARG A 13 11.99 -9.61 -17.90
C ARG A 13 12.14 -8.21 -17.32
N GLY A 14 11.15 -7.33 -17.56
CA GLY A 14 11.25 -5.91 -17.24
C GLY A 14 10.75 -5.54 -15.84
N THR A 15 9.94 -6.39 -15.21
CA THR A 15 9.28 -6.06 -13.94
C THR A 15 9.48 -7.15 -12.89
N ALA A 16 9.09 -8.39 -13.18
CA ALA A 16 9.10 -9.44 -12.16
C ALA A 16 10.52 -9.86 -11.76
N ASN A 17 11.39 -10.20 -12.70
CA ASN A 17 12.75 -10.64 -12.41
C ASN A 17 13.58 -9.59 -11.64
N PRO A 18 13.58 -8.30 -12.01
CA PRO A 18 14.24 -7.27 -11.19
C PRO A 18 13.67 -7.16 -9.79
N ALA A 19 12.33 -7.21 -9.65
CA ALA A 19 11.69 -7.12 -8.35
C ALA A 19 11.98 -8.34 -7.47
N ILE A 20 11.96 -9.56 -8.04
CA ILE A 20 12.35 -10.79 -7.34
C ILE A 20 13.79 -10.69 -6.87
N TYR A 21 14.68 -10.22 -7.75
CA TYR A 21 16.10 -10.06 -7.42
C TYR A 21 16.33 -9.12 -6.24
N GLU A 22 15.62 -8.01 -6.17
CA GLU A 22 15.71 -7.07 -5.05
C GLU A 22 15.21 -7.66 -3.71
N HIS A 23 14.41 -8.73 -3.76
CA HIS A 23 13.73 -9.34 -2.61
C HIS A 23 13.98 -10.85 -2.48
N LEU A 24 15.16 -11.30 -2.91
CA LEU A 24 15.47 -12.72 -3.02
C LEU A 24 15.51 -13.44 -1.67
N ASP A 25 16.06 -12.78 -0.65
CA ASP A 25 16.14 -13.29 0.71
C ASP A 25 14.76 -13.55 1.34
N MET A 26 13.79 -12.76 0.94
CA MET A 26 12.42 -12.84 1.42
C MET A 26 11.57 -13.86 0.66
N LEU A 27 11.72 -13.90 -0.67
CA LEU A 27 10.99 -14.86 -1.51
C LEU A 27 11.51 -16.28 -1.35
N PHE A 28 12.78 -16.42 -0.97
CA PHE A 28 13.48 -17.68 -0.78
C PHE A 28 14.16 -17.74 0.60
N PRO A 29 13.40 -17.62 1.70
CA PRO A 29 13.98 -17.50 3.05
C PRO A 29 14.78 -18.74 3.46
N GLY A 30 14.43 -19.93 2.93
CA GLY A 30 15.13 -21.19 3.20
C GLY A 30 16.61 -21.19 2.78
N TYR A 31 17.01 -20.34 1.83
CA TYR A 31 18.39 -20.24 1.39
C TYR A 31 19.28 -19.39 2.29
N GLY A 32 18.73 -18.49 3.10
CA GLY A 32 19.50 -17.54 3.89
C GLY A 32 20.42 -16.67 3.05
N PHE A 33 19.92 -16.15 1.94
CA PHE A 33 20.65 -15.31 1.00
C PHE A 33 21.23 -14.05 1.64
N ARG A 34 22.42 -13.64 1.19
CA ARG A 34 23.07 -12.37 1.52
C ARG A 34 23.42 -11.65 0.24
N ARG A 35 23.09 -10.38 0.14
CA ARG A 35 23.46 -9.52 -0.99
C ARG A 35 24.91 -9.08 -0.86
N LEU A 36 25.69 -9.25 -1.92
CA LEU A 36 27.10 -8.90 -1.99
C LEU A 36 27.30 -7.86 -3.09
N GLN A 37 28.02 -6.78 -2.79
CA GLN A 37 28.41 -5.72 -3.72
C GLN A 37 27.22 -5.03 -4.41
N ALA A 38 26.18 -4.68 -3.66
CA ALA A 38 25.00 -3.99 -4.17
C ALA A 38 25.36 -2.75 -5.02
N GLY A 39 24.72 -2.62 -6.19
CA GLY A 39 24.91 -1.49 -7.10
C GLY A 39 26.20 -1.52 -7.92
N SER A 40 26.90 -2.64 -8.02
CA SER A 40 28.10 -2.85 -8.85
C SER A 40 27.87 -3.91 -9.94
N ASP A 41 28.78 -3.99 -10.92
CA ASP A 41 28.75 -5.06 -11.96
C ASP A 41 28.89 -6.47 -11.38
N LYS A 42 29.26 -6.58 -10.10
CA LYS A 42 29.35 -7.84 -9.36
C LYS A 42 28.25 -8.00 -8.34
N ASP A 43 27.20 -7.22 -8.45
CA ASP A 43 26.02 -7.31 -7.58
C ASP A 43 25.39 -8.70 -7.70
N ARG A 44 25.34 -9.41 -6.58
CA ARG A 44 24.78 -10.75 -6.51
C ARG A 44 24.25 -11.08 -5.12
N TRP A 45 23.32 -12.00 -5.10
CA TRP A 45 22.93 -12.71 -3.89
C TRP A 45 23.69 -14.03 -3.79
N ALA A 46 24.10 -14.40 -2.59
CA ALA A 46 24.80 -15.64 -2.36
C ALA A 46 24.28 -16.36 -1.11
N SER A 47 24.20 -17.68 -1.19
CA SER A 47 23.87 -18.60 -0.10
C SER A 47 24.96 -19.62 0.10
N ALA A 48 25.13 -20.05 1.36
CA ALA A 48 26.00 -21.18 1.71
C ALA A 48 25.35 -22.55 1.41
N LEU A 49 24.04 -22.59 1.12
CA LEU A 49 23.32 -23.81 0.77
C LEU A 49 23.42 -24.10 -0.72
N LYS A 50 23.26 -25.38 -1.10
CA LYS A 50 23.14 -25.80 -2.49
C LYS A 50 21.76 -25.47 -3.07
N LEU A 51 21.60 -25.66 -4.38
CA LEU A 51 20.31 -25.44 -5.08
C LEU A 51 19.15 -26.28 -4.51
N ASP A 52 19.44 -27.45 -3.97
CA ASP A 52 18.48 -28.32 -3.28
C ASP A 52 18.31 -28.02 -1.79
N MET A 53 18.80 -26.87 -1.34
CA MET A 53 18.85 -26.42 0.06
C MET A 53 19.65 -27.33 1.01
N SER A 54 20.36 -28.35 0.51
CA SER A 54 21.20 -29.21 1.34
C SER A 54 22.46 -28.49 1.84
N GLN A 55 22.94 -28.95 3.01
CA GLN A 55 24.17 -28.44 3.60
C GLN A 55 25.39 -28.98 2.82
N PRO A 56 26.33 -28.12 2.41
CA PRO A 56 27.53 -28.57 1.76
C PRO A 56 28.51 -29.24 2.73
N LYS A 57 29.30 -30.19 2.26
CA LYS A 57 30.35 -30.85 3.06
C LYS A 57 31.42 -29.88 3.59
N THR A 58 31.58 -28.73 2.95
CA THR A 58 32.51 -27.66 3.36
C THR A 58 31.70 -26.41 3.71
N PRO A 59 31.49 -26.09 4.99
CA PRO A 59 30.81 -24.86 5.39
C PRO A 59 31.64 -23.61 5.05
N ASN A 60 31.00 -22.45 4.98
CA ASN A 60 31.59 -21.12 4.76
C ASN A 60 32.05 -20.74 3.33
N ARG A 61 31.58 -21.43 2.30
CA ARG A 61 31.73 -20.95 0.90
C ARG A 61 30.36 -20.70 0.30
N GLU A 62 30.31 -19.68 -0.56
CA GLU A 62 29.14 -19.43 -1.43
C GLU A 62 28.88 -20.70 -2.25
N LYS A 63 27.64 -21.18 -2.28
CA LYS A 63 27.26 -22.38 -3.06
C LYS A 63 26.21 -22.08 -4.11
N THR A 64 25.19 -21.30 -3.75
CA THR A 64 24.18 -20.83 -4.69
C THR A 64 24.34 -19.32 -4.85
N VAL A 65 24.33 -18.87 -6.09
CA VAL A 65 24.45 -17.44 -6.45
C VAL A 65 23.37 -17.04 -7.44
N VAL A 66 22.93 -15.81 -7.35
CA VAL A 66 22.02 -15.17 -8.31
C VAL A 66 22.59 -13.79 -8.67
N TYR A 67 22.80 -13.55 -9.95
CA TYR A 67 23.31 -12.28 -10.46
C TYR A 67 22.20 -11.39 -11.00
N ALA A 68 22.37 -10.08 -10.84
CA ALA A 68 21.49 -9.06 -11.42
C ALA A 68 21.47 -9.06 -12.96
N SER A 69 22.51 -9.61 -13.59
CA SER A 69 22.66 -9.62 -15.05
C SER A 69 21.69 -10.55 -15.77
N ASP A 70 21.22 -11.62 -15.11
CA ASP A 70 20.41 -12.64 -15.78
C ASP A 70 19.34 -13.32 -14.91
N PHE A 71 19.29 -12.99 -13.62
CA PHE A 71 18.27 -13.46 -12.68
C PHE A 71 18.14 -14.99 -12.63
N LYS A 72 19.28 -15.71 -12.61
CA LYS A 72 19.28 -17.17 -12.54
C LYS A 72 19.98 -17.66 -11.27
N PHE A 73 19.36 -18.63 -10.63
CA PHE A 73 19.99 -19.45 -9.60
C PHE A 73 21.05 -20.35 -10.22
N ARG A 74 22.25 -20.35 -9.68
CA ARG A 74 23.35 -21.24 -10.10
C ARG A 74 24.10 -21.78 -8.90
N GLU A 75 24.61 -23.00 -9.05
CA GLU A 75 25.69 -23.44 -8.15
C GLU A 75 27.00 -22.79 -8.56
N GLN A 76 27.80 -22.38 -7.58
CA GLN A 76 29.09 -21.74 -7.84
C GLN A 76 30.02 -22.67 -8.58
N GLY A 77 30.46 -22.30 -9.76
CA GLY A 77 31.30 -23.08 -10.67
C GLY A 77 30.53 -23.76 -11.82
N ASP A 78 29.18 -23.73 -11.80
CA ASP A 78 28.36 -24.17 -12.90
C ASP A 78 27.66 -22.96 -13.54
N TRP A 79 28.26 -22.44 -14.60
CA TRP A 79 27.78 -21.22 -15.25
C TRP A 79 26.78 -21.49 -16.37
N ASP A 80 26.70 -22.73 -16.84
CA ASP A 80 25.90 -23.12 -18.00
C ASP A 80 24.48 -23.53 -17.60
N ASN A 81 24.28 -24.06 -16.39
CA ASN A 81 23.03 -24.63 -15.91
C ASN A 81 22.37 -23.74 -14.85
N GLY A 82 21.78 -22.63 -15.28
CA GLY A 82 21.06 -21.73 -14.36
C GLY A 82 19.54 -21.92 -14.46
N ILE A 83 18.84 -21.95 -13.30
CA ILE A 83 17.39 -21.97 -13.19
C ILE A 83 16.88 -20.52 -13.05
N ASN A 84 15.93 -20.11 -13.87
CA ASN A 84 15.30 -18.78 -13.73
C ASN A 84 14.64 -18.64 -12.36
N VAL A 85 14.64 -17.42 -11.79
CA VAL A 85 14.10 -17.17 -10.45
C VAL A 85 12.62 -17.51 -10.33
N ILE A 86 11.84 -17.38 -11.42
CA ILE A 86 10.42 -17.70 -11.43
C ILE A 86 10.20 -19.21 -11.51
N ASP A 87 10.97 -19.92 -12.33
CA ASP A 87 10.92 -21.37 -12.38
C ASP A 87 11.33 -21.99 -11.04
N LYS A 88 12.35 -21.42 -10.41
CA LYS A 88 12.77 -21.86 -9.07
C LYS A 88 11.69 -21.61 -8.03
N TYR A 89 11.00 -20.45 -8.13
CA TYR A 89 9.87 -20.13 -7.24
C TYR A 89 8.71 -21.10 -7.43
N LEU A 90 8.39 -21.45 -8.68
CA LEU A 90 7.39 -22.45 -9.02
C LEU A 90 7.68 -23.80 -8.35
N ASP A 91 8.92 -24.28 -8.48
CA ASP A 91 9.35 -25.56 -7.95
C ASP A 91 9.35 -25.58 -6.41
N ASP A 92 9.93 -24.57 -5.77
CA ASP A 92 10.06 -24.51 -4.31
C ASP A 92 8.71 -24.36 -3.59
N ASN A 93 7.71 -23.76 -4.23
CA ASN A 93 6.37 -23.60 -3.67
C ASN A 93 5.36 -24.62 -4.20
N CYS A 94 5.79 -25.62 -4.96
CA CYS A 94 4.94 -26.69 -5.53
C CYS A 94 3.71 -26.15 -6.26
N LEU A 95 3.86 -25.07 -7.04
CA LEU A 95 2.75 -24.44 -7.75
C LEU A 95 2.41 -25.21 -9.03
N GLY A 96 1.12 -25.19 -9.41
CA GLY A 96 0.61 -25.99 -10.53
C GLY A 96 1.01 -25.47 -11.92
N SER A 97 1.34 -24.19 -12.03
CA SER A 97 1.72 -23.58 -13.30
C SER A 97 2.58 -22.32 -13.11
N ILE A 98 3.33 -21.95 -14.16
CA ILE A 98 4.11 -20.72 -14.20
C ILE A 98 3.21 -19.48 -14.04
N TYR A 99 1.96 -19.55 -14.47
CA TYR A 99 0.99 -18.49 -14.30
C TYR A 99 0.58 -18.30 -12.82
N ASP A 100 0.52 -19.39 -12.05
CA ASP A 100 0.28 -19.31 -10.61
C ASP A 100 1.48 -18.73 -9.89
N ALA A 101 2.70 -19.04 -10.33
CA ALA A 101 3.92 -18.40 -9.83
C ALA A 101 3.91 -16.88 -10.12
N TYR A 102 3.53 -16.48 -11.34
CA TYR A 102 3.39 -15.06 -11.68
C TYR A 102 2.39 -14.35 -10.79
N LYS A 103 1.21 -14.93 -10.56
CA LYS A 103 0.19 -14.34 -9.68
C LYS A 103 0.67 -14.20 -8.26
N GLU A 104 1.28 -15.23 -7.72
CA GLU A 104 1.74 -15.21 -6.34
C GLU A 104 2.89 -14.23 -6.14
N ILE A 105 3.87 -14.20 -7.05
CA ILE A 105 4.97 -13.24 -7.03
C ILE A 105 4.44 -11.81 -7.20
N ALA A 106 3.55 -11.58 -8.16
CA ALA A 106 2.93 -10.28 -8.36
C ALA A 106 2.18 -9.82 -7.10
N SER A 107 1.43 -10.74 -6.48
CA SER A 107 0.75 -10.51 -5.22
C SER A 107 1.73 -10.17 -4.09
N ARG A 108 2.78 -10.98 -3.91
CA ARG A 108 3.78 -10.80 -2.84
C ARG A 108 4.61 -9.53 -2.98
N LEU A 109 4.97 -9.15 -4.21
CA LEU A 109 5.79 -7.99 -4.51
C LEU A 109 4.97 -6.74 -4.87
N CYS A 110 3.64 -6.81 -4.74
CA CYS A 110 2.72 -5.71 -5.12
C CYS A 110 2.97 -5.21 -6.55
N LEU A 111 3.22 -6.15 -7.49
CA LEU A 111 3.43 -5.85 -8.89
C LEU A 111 2.11 -5.91 -9.66
N ASP A 112 1.91 -4.97 -10.56
CA ASP A 112 0.80 -5.03 -11.51
C ASP A 112 1.07 -6.12 -12.55
N MET A 113 0.40 -7.25 -12.42
CA MET A 113 0.49 -8.33 -13.40
C MET A 113 -0.40 -8.01 -14.61
N PRO A 114 0.09 -8.20 -15.85
CA PRO A 114 -0.75 -8.05 -17.03
C PRO A 114 -1.95 -8.99 -16.99
N THR A 115 -3.15 -8.46 -17.28
CA THR A 115 -4.38 -9.25 -17.43
C THR A 115 -4.73 -9.40 -18.91
N SER A 116 -5.60 -10.35 -19.25
CA SER A 116 -6.09 -10.51 -20.63
C SER A 116 -6.76 -9.23 -21.18
N ASP A 117 -7.33 -8.40 -20.28
CA ASP A 117 -7.92 -7.11 -20.64
C ASP A 117 -6.86 -6.01 -20.76
N SER A 118 -5.67 -6.17 -20.18
CA SER A 118 -4.54 -5.26 -20.31
C SER A 118 -3.79 -5.37 -21.65
N LEU A 119 -4.20 -6.29 -22.54
CA LEU A 119 -3.72 -6.36 -23.93
C LEU A 119 -3.88 -5.04 -24.70
N LYS A 120 -4.83 -4.20 -24.29
CA LYS A 120 -5.03 -2.84 -24.83
C LYS A 120 -4.20 -1.76 -24.12
N ALA A 121 -3.58 -2.07 -22.96
CA ALA A 121 -2.88 -1.12 -22.10
C ALA A 121 -1.39 -1.46 -21.87
N ALA A 122 -0.82 -2.40 -22.59
CA ALA A 122 0.50 -2.97 -22.32
C ALA A 122 1.70 -2.20 -22.90
N ASP A 123 1.48 -0.96 -23.36
CA ASP A 123 2.58 -0.07 -23.71
C ASP A 123 3.17 0.55 -22.42
N PRO A 124 4.49 0.38 -22.12
CA PRO A 124 5.15 1.09 -21.03
C PRO A 124 4.94 2.61 -21.09
N SER A 125 4.73 3.17 -22.29
CA SER A 125 4.34 4.54 -22.49
C SER A 125 2.96 4.85 -21.91
N SER A 126 2.01 3.92 -21.97
CA SER A 126 0.65 4.12 -21.45
C SER A 126 0.60 4.10 -19.91
N ARG A 127 1.36 3.21 -19.23
CA ARG A 127 1.48 3.22 -17.76
C ARG A 127 2.10 4.51 -17.25
N ASN A 128 3.18 4.96 -17.89
CA ASN A 128 3.81 6.22 -17.59
C ASN A 128 2.84 7.40 -17.88
N ARG A 129 2.03 7.29 -18.93
CA ARG A 129 1.02 8.27 -19.29
C ARG A 129 -0.14 8.32 -18.28
N LYS A 130 -0.62 7.17 -17.79
CA LYS A 130 -1.61 7.08 -16.71
C LYS A 130 -1.11 7.70 -15.41
N ALA A 131 0.10 7.37 -14.99
CA ALA A 131 0.71 7.95 -13.79
C ALA A 131 0.87 9.48 -13.93
N LYS A 132 1.34 9.97 -15.07
CA LYS A 132 1.43 11.42 -15.37
C LYS A 132 0.06 12.09 -15.34
N LEU A 133 -0.97 11.45 -15.88
CA LEU A 133 -2.33 11.98 -15.84
C LEU A 133 -2.86 12.09 -14.40
N LEU A 134 -2.62 11.10 -13.55
CA LEU A 134 -2.97 11.19 -12.12
C LEU A 134 -2.26 12.36 -11.43
N GLU A 135 -0.97 12.57 -11.71
CA GLU A 135 -0.22 13.72 -11.17
C GLU A 135 -0.75 15.07 -11.72
N GLU A 136 -1.17 15.13 -12.98
CA GLU A 136 -1.81 16.35 -13.54
C GLU A 136 -3.18 16.62 -12.88
N LEU A 137 -3.98 15.58 -12.65
CA LEU A 137 -5.23 15.69 -11.89
C LEU A 137 -4.98 16.21 -10.46
N GLN A 138 -3.96 15.68 -9.78
CA GLN A 138 -3.59 16.15 -8.45
C GLN A 138 -3.23 17.64 -8.45
N LYS A 139 -2.34 18.08 -9.34
CA LYS A 139 -1.98 19.50 -9.49
C LYS A 139 -3.21 20.38 -9.74
N TYR A 140 -4.13 19.93 -10.59
CA TYR A 140 -5.34 20.65 -10.88
C TYR A 140 -6.27 20.75 -9.67
N PHE A 141 -6.41 19.68 -8.89
CA PHE A 141 -7.21 19.69 -7.66
C PHE A 141 -6.58 20.56 -6.57
N GLU A 142 -5.26 20.51 -6.39
CA GLU A 142 -4.52 21.38 -5.48
C GLU A 142 -4.68 22.86 -5.86
N TRP A 143 -4.51 23.16 -7.14
CA TRP A 143 -4.70 24.51 -7.65
C TRP A 143 -6.12 25.04 -7.37
N ASN A 144 -7.16 24.19 -7.57
CA ASN A 144 -8.53 24.56 -7.25
C ASN A 144 -8.75 24.77 -5.74
N LEU A 145 -8.13 23.97 -4.87
CA LEU A 145 -8.25 24.16 -3.41
C LEU A 145 -7.71 25.53 -2.98
N VAL A 146 -6.61 25.96 -3.57
CA VAL A 146 -5.98 27.25 -3.23
C VAL A 146 -6.72 28.43 -3.86
N ASN A 147 -7.08 28.34 -5.14
CA ASN A 147 -7.50 29.48 -5.94
C ASN A 147 -9.03 29.63 -6.12
N ASN A 148 -9.81 28.61 -5.77
CA ASN A 148 -11.25 28.70 -5.88
C ASN A 148 -11.82 29.53 -4.71
N ASN A 149 -12.23 30.79 -5.01
CA ASN A 149 -12.84 31.70 -4.04
C ASN A 149 -14.36 31.59 -3.93
N GLY A 150 -14.99 30.67 -4.68
CA GLY A 150 -16.42 30.34 -4.58
C GLY A 150 -16.75 29.57 -3.28
N ALA A 151 -18.03 29.37 -3.05
CA ALA A 151 -18.54 28.71 -1.83
C ALA A 151 -17.87 27.34 -1.58
N ALA A 152 -17.74 26.50 -2.61
CA ALA A 152 -17.13 25.18 -2.48
C ALA A 152 -15.66 25.24 -2.03
N GLY A 153 -14.85 26.18 -2.58
CA GLY A 153 -13.47 26.35 -2.18
C GLY A 153 -13.31 26.84 -0.74
N LYS A 154 -14.14 27.80 -0.32
CA LYS A 154 -14.17 28.28 1.07
C LYS A 154 -14.56 27.14 2.02
N ALA A 155 -15.66 26.44 1.75
CA ALA A 155 -16.11 25.33 2.59
C ALA A 155 -15.07 24.21 2.71
N ALA A 156 -14.35 23.87 1.62
CA ALA A 156 -13.32 22.85 1.67
C ALA A 156 -12.12 23.28 2.54
N ARG A 157 -11.69 24.54 2.47
CA ARG A 157 -10.61 25.07 3.32
C ARG A 157 -11.03 25.15 4.79
N GLU A 158 -12.22 25.67 5.08
CA GLU A 158 -12.80 25.70 6.42
C GLU A 158 -12.92 24.30 7.02
N TYR A 159 -13.35 23.33 6.22
CA TYR A 159 -13.42 21.93 6.62
C TYR A 159 -12.02 21.38 7.01
N LEU A 160 -10.98 21.65 6.24
CA LEU A 160 -9.62 21.21 6.55
C LEU A 160 -9.08 21.90 7.80
N GLU A 161 -9.32 23.20 7.97
CA GLU A 161 -8.94 23.96 9.18
C GLU A 161 -9.65 23.40 10.44
N MET A 162 -10.94 23.13 10.35
CA MET A 162 -11.72 22.48 11.43
C MET A 162 -11.15 21.10 11.80
N ARG A 163 -10.59 20.39 10.82
CA ARG A 163 -9.92 19.09 11.01
C ARG A 163 -8.49 19.22 11.53
N GLY A 164 -7.99 20.43 11.74
CA GLY A 164 -6.64 20.68 12.23
C GLY A 164 -5.54 20.75 11.15
N PHE A 165 -5.93 20.73 9.87
CA PHE A 165 -4.97 20.89 8.79
C PHE A 165 -4.76 22.37 8.44
N SER A 166 -3.60 22.90 8.78
CA SER A 166 -3.18 24.24 8.31
C SER A 166 -3.03 24.25 6.79
N LYS A 167 -2.99 25.46 6.19
CA LYS A 167 -2.72 25.62 4.75
C LYS A 167 -1.42 24.92 4.32
N GLU A 168 -0.40 24.97 5.17
CA GLU A 168 0.89 24.30 4.92
C GLU A 168 0.72 22.77 4.87
N TRP A 169 0.01 22.20 5.85
CA TRP A 169 -0.26 20.77 5.88
C TRP A 169 -1.20 20.32 4.77
N ALA A 170 -2.21 21.12 4.45
CA ALA A 170 -3.09 20.84 3.31
C ALA A 170 -2.29 20.75 2.00
N SER A 171 -1.28 21.59 1.82
CA SER A 171 -0.36 21.54 0.67
C SER A 171 0.59 20.34 0.75
N LYS A 172 1.24 20.10 1.89
CA LYS A 172 2.17 18.96 2.07
C LYS A 172 1.50 17.60 1.89
N LEU A 173 0.26 17.48 2.30
CA LEU A 173 -0.54 16.27 2.16
C LEU A 173 -1.30 16.22 0.82
N HIS A 174 -1.08 17.22 -0.03
CA HIS A 174 -1.63 17.28 -1.38
C HIS A 174 -3.17 17.21 -1.45
N PHE A 175 -3.86 17.77 -0.45
CA PHE A 175 -5.31 17.89 -0.53
C PHE A 175 -5.73 18.75 -1.71
N GLY A 176 -6.82 18.37 -2.36
CA GLY A 176 -7.34 19.09 -3.52
C GLY A 176 -8.84 19.34 -3.45
N LEU A 177 -9.30 20.33 -4.18
CA LEU A 177 -10.71 20.58 -4.44
C LEU A 177 -11.06 20.07 -5.83
N VAL A 178 -12.02 19.17 -5.93
CA VAL A 178 -12.58 18.74 -7.21
C VAL A 178 -13.66 19.72 -7.63
N PRO A 179 -13.49 20.45 -8.73
CA PRO A 179 -14.60 21.20 -9.33
C PRO A 179 -15.64 20.24 -9.91
N SER A 180 -16.64 20.75 -10.64
CA SER A 180 -17.54 19.81 -11.31
C SER A 180 -16.74 18.89 -12.25
N TRP A 181 -17.16 17.62 -12.38
CA TRP A 181 -16.40 16.65 -13.19
C TRP A 181 -16.32 17.07 -14.66
N GLU A 182 -17.30 17.79 -15.17
CA GLU A 182 -17.30 18.37 -16.51
C GLU A 182 -16.13 19.36 -16.69
N LYS A 183 -15.77 20.12 -15.65
CA LYS A 183 -14.59 21.01 -15.68
C LYS A 183 -13.29 20.23 -15.65
N VAL A 184 -13.25 19.09 -14.92
CA VAL A 184 -12.09 18.19 -14.92
C VAL A 184 -11.86 17.61 -16.31
N GLU A 185 -12.92 17.10 -16.95
CA GLU A 185 -12.87 16.58 -18.31
C GLU A 185 -12.38 17.66 -19.30
N ALA A 186 -12.97 18.85 -19.24
CA ALA A 186 -12.59 19.96 -20.11
C ALA A 186 -11.12 20.40 -19.93
N TYR A 187 -10.61 20.38 -18.69
CA TYR A 187 -9.21 20.70 -18.40
C TYR A 187 -8.28 19.65 -19.00
N ILE A 188 -8.52 18.38 -18.72
CA ILE A 188 -7.68 17.26 -19.14
C ILE A 188 -7.66 17.09 -20.67
N THR A 189 -8.82 17.27 -21.33
CA THR A 189 -8.93 17.15 -22.80
C THR A 189 -8.53 18.43 -23.53
N SER A 190 -8.17 19.49 -22.82
CA SER A 190 -7.69 20.73 -23.47
C SER A 190 -6.43 20.47 -24.28
N GLY A 191 -6.26 21.17 -25.39
CA GLY A 191 -5.07 21.06 -26.24
C GLY A 191 -3.75 21.36 -25.53
N ARG A 192 -3.79 22.01 -24.36
CA ARG A 192 -2.63 22.29 -23.52
C ARG A 192 -2.18 21.07 -22.72
N ILE A 193 -3.12 20.25 -22.22
CA ILE A 193 -2.83 19.06 -21.40
C ILE A 193 -2.79 17.82 -22.28
N GLY A 194 -3.71 17.67 -23.23
CA GLY A 194 -3.59 16.73 -24.34
C GLY A 194 -3.85 15.25 -24.00
N TYR A 195 -4.72 14.96 -23.03
CA TYR A 195 -5.22 13.61 -22.81
C TYR A 195 -6.61 13.44 -23.40
N SER A 196 -6.97 12.20 -23.74
CA SER A 196 -8.32 11.88 -24.18
C SER A 196 -9.25 11.63 -22.99
N ARG A 197 -10.56 11.59 -23.28
CA ARG A 197 -11.57 11.23 -22.29
C ARG A 197 -11.43 9.76 -21.85
N GLU A 198 -11.07 8.90 -22.78
CA GLU A 198 -10.85 7.47 -22.54
C GLU A 198 -9.66 7.27 -21.61
N GLU A 199 -8.57 8.04 -21.78
CA GLU A 199 -7.41 8.01 -20.86
C GLU A 199 -7.80 8.49 -19.47
N LEU A 200 -8.64 9.52 -19.34
CA LEU A 200 -9.14 9.98 -18.05
C LEU A 200 -10.02 8.92 -17.38
N GLU A 201 -10.91 8.28 -18.12
CA GLU A 201 -11.77 7.19 -17.62
C GLU A 201 -10.94 5.94 -17.20
N ASP A 202 -9.86 5.63 -17.92
CA ASP A 202 -8.96 4.54 -17.52
C ASP A 202 -8.16 4.90 -16.26
N ALA A 203 -7.66 6.12 -16.15
CA ALA A 203 -6.84 6.53 -15.03
C ALA A 203 -7.66 6.81 -13.75
N CYS A 204 -8.82 7.47 -13.90
CA CYS A 204 -9.61 7.96 -12.77
C CYS A 204 -11.11 7.92 -13.08
N LYS A 205 -11.68 6.74 -13.24
CA LYS A 205 -13.11 6.58 -13.48
C LYS A 205 -13.92 6.87 -12.20
N VAL A 206 -14.81 7.84 -12.28
CA VAL A 206 -15.70 8.25 -11.17
C VAL A 206 -17.18 8.18 -11.51
N ARG A 207 -17.52 7.98 -12.78
CA ARG A 207 -18.90 7.84 -13.26
C ARG A 207 -19.39 6.41 -13.09
N SER A 208 -20.69 6.26 -12.81
CA SER A 208 -21.39 4.98 -12.95
C SER A 208 -21.52 4.60 -14.43
N GLU A 209 -21.97 3.39 -14.72
CA GLU A 209 -22.31 2.94 -16.08
C GLU A 209 -23.35 3.83 -16.76
N GLU A 210 -24.28 4.40 -15.97
CA GLU A 210 -25.30 5.35 -16.42
C GLU A 210 -24.74 6.78 -16.60
N GLY A 211 -23.44 7.00 -16.43
CA GLY A 211 -22.79 8.30 -16.56
C GLY A 211 -22.95 9.25 -15.37
N TYR A 212 -23.59 8.81 -14.28
CA TYR A 212 -23.78 9.65 -13.09
C TYR A 212 -22.52 9.68 -12.20
N THR A 213 -22.22 10.86 -11.63
CA THR A 213 -21.20 10.98 -10.57
C THR A 213 -21.60 12.01 -9.51
N THR A 214 -21.23 11.72 -8.27
CA THR A 214 -21.32 12.68 -7.15
C THR A 214 -19.99 13.41 -6.90
N VAL A 215 -18.91 12.99 -7.56
CA VAL A 215 -17.59 13.61 -7.46
C VAL A 215 -17.63 14.99 -8.13
N GLY A 216 -17.11 15.99 -7.42
CA GLY A 216 -17.20 17.40 -7.83
C GLY A 216 -18.55 18.08 -7.54
N LYS A 217 -19.53 17.33 -6.96
CA LYS A 217 -20.85 17.88 -6.52
C LYS A 217 -21.03 17.71 -5.02
N LYS A 218 -21.01 16.48 -4.52
CA LYS A 218 -21.12 16.13 -3.10
C LYS A 218 -19.78 15.71 -2.49
N HIS A 219 -18.97 14.98 -3.24
CA HIS A 219 -17.63 14.56 -2.86
C HIS A 219 -16.62 15.51 -3.51
N VAL A 220 -16.30 16.59 -2.81
CA VAL A 220 -15.52 17.70 -3.36
C VAL A 220 -14.06 17.73 -2.91
N LEU A 221 -13.72 17.09 -1.79
CA LEU A 221 -12.36 17.04 -1.30
C LEU A 221 -11.63 15.83 -1.90
N ALA A 222 -10.58 16.06 -2.69
CA ALA A 222 -9.71 15.03 -3.21
C ALA A 222 -8.59 14.74 -2.21
N ILE A 223 -8.41 13.47 -1.88
CA ILE A 223 -7.33 12.93 -1.05
C ILE A 223 -6.52 12.02 -1.95
N PRO A 224 -5.26 12.35 -2.30
CA PRO A 224 -4.44 11.50 -3.14
C PRO A 224 -4.08 10.22 -2.39
N TYR A 225 -4.34 9.07 -3.00
CA TYR A 225 -3.99 7.78 -2.43
C TYR A 225 -2.55 7.44 -2.82
N ARG A 226 -1.61 7.74 -1.93
CA ARG A 226 -0.18 7.51 -2.16
C ARG A 226 0.31 6.29 -1.39
N CYS A 227 1.17 5.52 -2.04
CA CYS A 227 1.90 4.40 -1.45
C CYS A 227 3.33 4.44 -1.97
N ALA A 228 4.30 4.49 -1.09
CA ALA A 228 5.72 4.48 -1.43
C ALA A 228 6.12 5.52 -2.51
N GLY A 229 5.67 6.76 -2.32
CA GLY A 229 5.91 7.86 -3.25
C GLY A 229 5.03 7.87 -4.51
N SER A 230 4.38 6.75 -4.86
CA SER A 230 3.56 6.65 -6.06
C SER A 230 2.11 7.03 -5.80
N LEU A 231 1.52 7.83 -6.67
CA LEU A 231 0.09 8.13 -6.67
C LEU A 231 -0.68 6.99 -7.35
N LYS A 232 -1.55 6.32 -6.59
CA LYS A 232 -2.34 5.16 -7.04
C LYS A 232 -3.75 5.55 -7.51
N GLY A 233 -4.23 6.71 -7.12
CA GLY A 233 -5.55 7.24 -7.42
C GLY A 233 -6.01 8.24 -6.37
N PHE A 234 -7.32 8.39 -6.22
CA PHE A 234 -7.91 9.37 -5.31
C PHE A 234 -9.06 8.78 -4.49
N LEU A 235 -9.15 9.23 -3.25
CA LEU A 235 -10.37 9.20 -2.48
C LEU A 235 -11.02 10.58 -2.56
N PHE A 236 -12.31 10.59 -2.79
CA PHE A 236 -13.14 11.79 -2.81
C PHE A 236 -14.03 11.81 -1.58
N ARG A 237 -13.83 12.81 -0.72
CA ARG A 237 -14.56 12.93 0.52
C ARG A 237 -15.68 13.97 0.41
N ALA A 238 -16.84 13.63 0.95
CA ALA A 238 -17.88 14.60 1.25
C ALA A 238 -17.48 15.41 2.50
N ILE A 239 -17.61 16.73 2.41
CA ILE A 239 -17.36 17.64 3.54
C ILE A 239 -18.65 17.88 4.35
N ASP A 240 -19.79 17.63 3.75
CA ASP A 240 -21.10 17.65 4.39
C ASP A 240 -21.35 16.31 5.08
N SER A 241 -21.72 16.35 6.37
CA SER A 241 -21.98 15.17 7.22
C SER A 241 -23.14 14.32 6.73
N ASP A 242 -24.13 14.92 6.06
CA ASP A 242 -25.36 14.26 5.63
C ASP A 242 -25.18 13.45 4.35
N VAL A 243 -24.05 13.59 3.69
CA VAL A 243 -23.73 12.84 2.46
C VAL A 243 -23.20 11.45 2.79
N GLN A 244 -23.90 10.42 2.29
CA GLN A 244 -23.46 9.04 2.34
C GLN A 244 -23.28 8.45 0.93
N PRO A 245 -22.29 7.54 0.70
CA PRO A 245 -21.20 7.24 1.62
C PRO A 245 -20.26 8.45 1.80
N LYS A 246 -19.60 8.54 2.96
CA LYS A 246 -18.66 9.64 3.28
C LYS A 246 -17.50 9.75 2.29
N TYR A 247 -17.07 8.63 1.75
CA TYR A 247 -15.98 8.54 0.78
C TYR A 247 -16.42 7.84 -0.50
N LYS A 248 -15.81 8.26 -1.61
CA LYS A 248 -15.90 7.60 -2.91
C LYS A 248 -14.49 7.46 -3.49
N ALA A 249 -14.07 6.27 -3.85
CA ALA A 249 -12.82 6.04 -4.56
C ALA A 249 -13.04 6.09 -6.07
N ASN A 250 -12.02 6.43 -6.84
CA ASN A 250 -12.07 6.16 -8.27
C ASN A 250 -12.04 4.64 -8.51
N THR A 251 -12.71 4.20 -9.57
CA THR A 251 -12.71 2.79 -9.98
C THR A 251 -11.29 2.36 -10.33
N GLY A 252 -10.91 1.15 -9.96
CA GLY A 252 -9.55 0.64 -10.16
C GLY A 252 -8.53 1.03 -9.08
N LEU A 253 -8.92 1.83 -8.08
CA LEU A 253 -8.10 2.02 -6.89
C LEU A 253 -8.20 0.81 -5.97
N GLU A 254 -7.18 -0.02 -5.98
CA GLU A 254 -7.10 -1.24 -5.17
C GLU A 254 -6.66 -0.96 -3.73
N ARG A 255 -7.55 -0.37 -2.93
CA ARG A 255 -7.28 0.00 -1.53
C ARG A 255 -6.88 -1.18 -0.65
N LYS A 256 -7.24 -2.40 -1.04
CA LYS A 256 -6.89 -3.61 -0.29
C LYS A 256 -5.48 -4.12 -0.58
N SER A 257 -4.88 -3.71 -1.69
CA SER A 257 -3.57 -4.22 -2.13
C SER A 257 -2.40 -3.41 -1.58
N VAL A 258 -2.61 -2.15 -1.18
CA VAL A 258 -1.55 -1.27 -0.70
C VAL A 258 -1.98 -0.47 0.53
N PHE A 259 -1.04 -0.21 1.43
CA PHE A 259 -1.29 0.72 2.55
C PHE A 259 -1.37 2.15 2.03
N PHE A 260 -2.37 2.88 2.52
CA PHE A 260 -2.39 4.33 2.36
C PHE A 260 -1.27 4.98 3.17
N ASN A 261 -0.64 5.99 2.60
CA ASN A 261 0.43 6.78 3.26
C ASN A 261 1.69 5.96 3.62
N MET A 262 1.92 4.83 2.92
CA MET A 262 3.17 4.09 3.10
C MET A 262 4.35 4.98 2.71
N PRO A 263 5.36 5.17 3.58
CA PRO A 263 6.52 5.99 3.27
C PRO A 263 7.35 5.40 2.12
N GLU A 264 7.98 6.28 1.35
CA GLU A 264 8.87 5.89 0.23
C GLU A 264 10.12 5.19 0.75
N GLU A 265 10.68 5.66 1.86
CA GLU A 265 11.85 5.04 2.47
C GLU A 265 11.54 3.65 3.01
N ARG A 266 12.38 2.68 2.61
CA ARG A 266 12.24 1.26 2.99
C ARG A 266 12.82 0.92 4.37
N SER A 267 13.53 1.84 5.01
CA SER A 267 14.28 1.58 6.25
C SER A 267 13.50 1.91 7.53
N LYS A 268 12.18 2.02 7.46
CA LYS A 268 11.39 2.36 8.65
C LYS A 268 11.28 1.16 9.58
N LYS A 269 11.83 1.29 10.78
CA LYS A 269 11.86 0.24 11.80
C LYS A 269 10.48 -0.08 12.38
N GLU A 270 9.54 0.86 12.37
CA GLU A 270 8.21 0.71 12.93
C GLU A 270 7.17 1.29 11.98
N ILE A 271 6.04 0.59 11.79
CA ILE A 271 4.81 1.13 11.22
C ILE A 271 3.69 1.09 12.25
N ILE A 272 2.89 2.16 12.25
CA ILE A 272 1.66 2.26 13.04
C ILE A 272 0.50 2.10 12.06
N ILE A 273 -0.29 1.06 12.24
CA ILE A 273 -1.43 0.75 11.38
C ILE A 273 -2.71 1.29 12.01
N VAL A 274 -3.41 2.16 11.28
CA VAL A 274 -4.72 2.71 11.65
C VAL A 274 -5.78 2.28 10.64
N GLU A 275 -7.07 2.47 10.97
CA GLU A 275 -8.17 2.05 10.10
C GLU A 275 -8.39 3.03 8.94
N GLY A 276 -8.52 4.31 9.23
CA GLY A 276 -8.94 5.34 8.30
C GLY A 276 -7.81 6.16 7.70
N GLU A 277 -7.99 6.60 6.46
CA GLU A 277 -7.00 7.45 5.79
C GLU A 277 -6.85 8.81 6.46
N MET A 278 -7.93 9.36 7.03
CA MET A 278 -7.85 10.63 7.77
C MET A 278 -7.04 10.47 9.06
N ASP A 279 -7.13 9.32 9.73
CA ASP A 279 -6.34 9.04 10.93
C ASP A 279 -4.84 9.11 10.64
N ALA A 280 -4.43 8.48 9.53
CA ALA A 280 -3.05 8.53 9.08
C ALA A 280 -2.60 9.95 8.71
N LEU A 281 -3.45 10.72 8.03
CA LEU A 281 -3.13 12.09 7.64
C LEU A 281 -3.06 13.03 8.86
N THR A 282 -4.00 12.92 9.81
CA THR A 282 -3.99 13.71 11.04
C THR A 282 -2.75 13.39 11.89
N ALA A 283 -2.42 12.12 12.04
CA ALA A 283 -1.20 11.71 12.74
C ALA A 283 0.07 12.25 12.04
N THR A 284 0.12 12.19 10.71
CA THR A 284 1.24 12.75 9.94
C THR A 284 1.35 14.26 10.11
N ALA A 285 0.24 15.00 10.06
CA ALA A 285 0.21 16.44 10.29
C ALA A 285 0.59 16.82 11.74
N ALA A 286 0.34 15.92 12.68
CA ALA A 286 0.76 16.05 14.08
C ALA A 286 2.25 15.66 14.30
N GLY A 287 3.01 15.37 13.25
CA GLY A 287 4.43 15.02 13.31
C GLY A 287 4.73 13.57 13.66
N ILE A 288 3.72 12.70 13.70
CA ILE A 288 3.89 11.28 13.98
C ILE A 288 4.15 10.55 12.64
N GLN A 289 5.35 10.02 12.53
CA GLN A 289 5.80 9.37 11.30
C GLN A 289 5.36 7.90 11.22
N ASN A 290 5.40 7.35 10.02
CA ASN A 290 5.16 5.92 9.75
C ASN A 290 3.75 5.45 10.11
N VAL A 291 2.77 6.32 10.07
CA VAL A 291 1.36 5.96 10.23
C VAL A 291 0.79 5.65 8.86
N VAL A 292 0.28 4.44 8.71
CA VAL A 292 -0.33 3.93 7.48
C VAL A 292 -1.76 3.52 7.73
N ALA A 293 -2.64 3.68 6.74
CA ALA A 293 -4.01 3.24 6.89
C ALA A 293 -4.33 2.04 6.00
N ILE A 294 -5.18 1.17 6.53
CA ILE A 294 -5.69 0.00 5.79
C ILE A 294 -6.93 0.32 4.96
N GLY A 295 -7.61 1.43 5.24
CA GLY A 295 -8.86 1.78 4.56
C GLY A 295 -10.00 0.78 4.83
N GLY A 296 -10.10 0.25 6.05
CA GLY A 296 -11.10 -0.71 6.51
C GLY A 296 -10.89 -1.06 7.97
N SER A 297 -11.69 -1.96 8.54
CA SER A 297 -11.71 -2.27 9.97
C SER A 297 -10.64 -3.27 10.43
N ASP A 298 -10.04 -4.03 9.53
CA ASP A 298 -9.04 -5.04 9.87
C ASP A 298 -8.17 -5.44 8.66
N LEU A 299 -7.09 -6.17 8.91
CA LEU A 299 -6.18 -6.69 7.88
C LEU A 299 -6.61 -8.04 7.30
N SER A 300 -7.85 -8.47 7.54
CA SER A 300 -8.35 -9.77 7.07
C SER A 300 -8.54 -9.85 5.56
N GLY A 301 -8.63 -11.08 5.05
CA GLY A 301 -8.96 -11.38 3.66
C GLY A 301 -7.87 -10.98 2.66
N ASP A 302 -8.22 -10.20 1.65
CA ASP A 302 -7.37 -9.84 0.51
C ASP A 302 -6.21 -8.88 0.85
N ARG A 303 -5.96 -8.61 2.15
CA ARG A 303 -4.97 -7.62 2.61
C ARG A 303 -3.57 -8.19 2.85
N ARG A 304 -3.33 -9.43 2.46
CA ARG A 304 -2.01 -10.08 2.57
C ARG A 304 -0.91 -9.26 1.91
N ASN A 305 -1.19 -8.65 0.76
CA ASN A 305 -0.23 -7.84 0.03
C ASN A 305 0.22 -6.59 0.80
N GLN A 306 -0.68 -5.96 1.56
CA GLN A 306 -0.33 -4.84 2.42
C GLN A 306 0.67 -5.25 3.49
N ILE A 307 0.40 -6.38 4.16
CA ILE A 307 1.27 -6.90 5.22
C ILE A 307 2.63 -7.28 4.63
N PHE A 308 2.61 -7.98 3.50
CA PHE A 308 3.81 -8.41 2.82
C PHE A 308 4.68 -7.23 2.39
N ASP A 309 4.10 -6.17 1.80
CA ASP A 309 4.84 -4.94 1.46
C ASP A 309 5.44 -4.29 2.70
N ALA A 310 4.70 -4.25 3.81
CA ALA A 310 5.20 -3.70 5.06
C ALA A 310 6.42 -4.47 5.59
N LEU A 311 6.33 -5.80 5.66
CA LEU A 311 7.41 -6.67 6.14
C LEU A 311 8.61 -6.65 5.18
N ASN A 312 8.35 -6.61 3.88
CA ASN A 312 9.37 -6.49 2.84
C ASN A 312 10.19 -5.18 2.93
N ARG A 313 9.64 -4.15 3.53
CA ARG A 313 10.35 -2.88 3.77
C ARG A 313 11.28 -2.91 4.99
N ASN A 314 11.61 -4.08 5.50
CA ASN A 314 12.41 -4.29 6.73
C ASN A 314 11.75 -3.64 7.96
N THR A 315 10.43 -3.67 8.03
CA THR A 315 9.70 -3.26 9.21
C THR A 315 10.04 -4.19 10.36
N ALA A 316 10.65 -3.63 11.40
CA ALA A 316 11.04 -4.41 12.58
C ALA A 316 9.92 -4.48 13.62
N LYS A 317 8.91 -3.61 13.54
CA LYS A 317 7.81 -3.53 14.51
C LYS A 317 6.51 -3.06 13.84
N ILE A 318 5.40 -3.71 14.16
CA ILE A 318 4.05 -3.30 13.77
C ILE A 318 3.27 -2.92 15.01
N THR A 319 2.69 -1.73 15.05
CA THR A 319 1.76 -1.31 16.09
C THR A 319 0.35 -1.17 15.50
N LEU A 320 -0.56 -2.06 15.91
CA LEU A 320 -1.97 -1.98 15.56
C LEU A 320 -2.65 -0.92 16.44
N CYS A 321 -3.13 0.15 15.84
CA CYS A 321 -3.85 1.24 16.50
C CYS A 321 -5.25 1.38 15.89
N LEU A 322 -6.10 0.36 16.15
CA LEU A 322 -7.44 0.27 15.61
C LEU A 322 -8.44 1.06 16.47
N ASP A 323 -9.54 1.47 15.85
CA ASP A 323 -10.58 2.27 16.48
C ASP A 323 -11.19 1.57 17.70
N LEU A 324 -11.60 2.35 18.67
CA LEU A 324 -12.42 1.88 19.78
C LEU A 324 -13.83 2.48 19.64
N ASP A 325 -14.66 1.79 18.88
CA ASP A 325 -16.06 2.17 18.67
C ASP A 325 -16.91 2.06 19.96
N ALA A 326 -18.03 2.75 19.96
CA ALA A 326 -19.09 2.54 20.94
C ALA A 326 -20.00 1.37 20.52
N ASP A 327 -20.58 0.69 21.52
CA ASP A 327 -21.71 -0.20 21.31
C ASP A 327 -23.03 0.57 21.23
N ALA A 328 -24.16 -0.12 21.18
CA ALA A 328 -25.50 0.48 21.11
C ALA A 328 -25.86 1.34 22.34
N GLU A 329 -25.20 1.12 23.47
CA GLU A 329 -25.38 1.88 24.72
C GLU A 329 -24.32 2.98 24.90
N GLY A 330 -23.47 3.23 23.88
CA GLY A 330 -22.42 4.24 23.94
C GLY A 330 -21.18 3.85 24.74
N LYS A 331 -21.04 2.57 25.12
CA LYS A 331 -19.90 2.02 25.85
C LYS A 331 -18.83 1.52 24.90
N PRO A 332 -17.54 1.42 25.36
CA PRO A 332 -16.48 0.86 24.53
C PRO A 332 -16.79 -0.55 24.04
N ASN A 333 -16.83 -0.75 22.73
CA ASN A 333 -17.05 -2.06 22.09
C ASN A 333 -15.75 -2.87 22.05
N GLY A 334 -15.28 -3.34 23.21
CA GLY A 334 -14.06 -4.13 23.32
C GLY A 334 -14.10 -5.44 22.55
N ILE A 335 -15.29 -6.05 22.35
CA ILE A 335 -15.44 -7.29 21.58
C ILE A 335 -15.16 -7.05 20.10
N LYS A 336 -15.75 -6.00 19.52
CA LYS A 336 -15.51 -5.65 18.11
C LYS A 336 -14.03 -5.43 17.86
N ARG A 337 -13.40 -4.61 18.68
CA ARG A 337 -11.95 -4.34 18.60
C ARG A 337 -11.10 -5.60 18.78
N PHE A 338 -11.41 -6.45 19.77
CA PHE A 338 -10.70 -7.72 19.98
C PHE A 338 -10.76 -8.60 18.74
N MET A 339 -11.92 -8.69 18.09
CA MET A 339 -12.09 -9.48 16.86
C MET A 339 -11.30 -8.88 15.69
N ALA A 340 -11.25 -7.55 15.55
CA ALA A 340 -10.45 -6.87 14.53
C ALA A 340 -8.95 -7.11 14.73
N VAL A 341 -8.45 -6.95 15.96
CA VAL A 341 -7.07 -7.27 16.32
C VAL A 341 -6.74 -8.74 16.03
N ARG A 342 -7.59 -9.69 16.46
CA ARG A 342 -7.38 -11.12 16.23
C ARG A 342 -7.28 -11.45 14.74
N LYS A 343 -8.16 -10.90 13.90
CA LYS A 343 -8.11 -11.09 12.45
C LYS A 343 -6.85 -10.50 11.84
N SER A 344 -6.44 -9.32 12.28
CA SER A 344 -5.20 -8.68 11.82
C SER A 344 -3.97 -9.48 12.19
N LEU A 345 -3.91 -10.03 13.42
CA LEU A 345 -2.83 -10.92 13.85
C LEU A 345 -2.78 -12.20 13.00
N HIS A 346 -3.94 -12.83 12.77
CA HIS A 346 -4.02 -14.02 11.92
C HIS A 346 -3.47 -13.72 10.52
N ALA A 347 -3.87 -12.60 9.91
CA ALA A 347 -3.38 -12.21 8.60
C ALA A 347 -1.86 -11.93 8.58
N ILE A 348 -1.30 -11.31 9.65
CA ILE A 348 0.14 -11.08 9.77
C ILE A 348 0.90 -12.39 9.87
N PHE A 349 0.45 -13.31 10.73
CA PHE A 349 1.12 -14.58 10.96
C PHE A 349 0.95 -15.57 9.80
N ASP A 350 -0.11 -15.45 9.00
CA ASP A 350 -0.27 -16.19 7.75
C ASP A 350 0.80 -15.78 6.70
N VAL A 351 1.22 -14.50 6.72
CA VAL A 351 2.25 -13.99 5.81
C VAL A 351 3.65 -14.26 6.35
N SER A 352 3.85 -14.10 7.66
CA SER A 352 5.14 -14.29 8.31
C SER A 352 4.95 -14.89 9.70
N PRO A 353 4.95 -16.23 9.81
CA PRO A 353 4.71 -16.94 11.09
C PRO A 353 5.71 -16.58 12.19
N ASP A 354 6.94 -16.24 11.82
CA ASP A 354 8.02 -15.92 12.75
C ASP A 354 8.08 -14.45 13.18
N PHE A 355 7.21 -13.60 12.61
CA PHE A 355 7.21 -12.16 12.93
C PHE A 355 6.46 -11.89 14.24
N ASN A 356 7.20 -11.71 15.33
CA ASN A 356 6.65 -11.58 16.68
C ASN A 356 6.53 -10.13 17.19
N GLU A 357 7.10 -9.15 16.49
CA GLU A 357 7.15 -7.75 16.90
C GLU A 357 5.84 -7.00 16.56
N VAL A 358 4.71 -7.54 17.01
CA VAL A 358 3.39 -6.95 16.87
C VAL A 358 2.88 -6.46 18.21
N TYR A 359 2.45 -5.20 18.24
CA TYR A 359 1.94 -4.52 19.43
C TYR A 359 0.54 -3.98 19.19
N VAL A 360 -0.24 -3.81 20.25
CA VAL A 360 -1.60 -3.26 20.19
C VAL A 360 -1.67 -2.00 21.06
N ALA A 361 -1.91 -0.87 20.43
CA ALA A 361 -2.13 0.39 21.12
C ALA A 361 -3.58 0.50 21.60
N CYS A 362 -3.81 0.89 22.85
CA CYS A 362 -5.13 0.92 23.45
C CYS A 362 -5.52 2.35 23.83
N PHE A 363 -6.59 2.85 23.23
CA PHE A 363 -7.19 4.11 23.66
C PHE A 363 -7.87 3.99 25.04
N PRO A 364 -7.81 5.06 25.86
CA PRO A 364 -8.47 5.09 27.16
C PRO A 364 -9.98 5.38 27.09
N GLU A 365 -10.48 5.79 25.92
CA GLU A 365 -11.87 6.17 25.67
C GLU A 365 -12.32 5.72 24.28
N VAL A 366 -13.63 5.75 24.03
CA VAL A 366 -14.21 5.54 22.69
C VAL A 366 -13.76 6.65 21.78
N THR A 367 -13.00 6.33 20.76
CA THR A 367 -12.40 7.30 19.83
C THR A 367 -11.72 6.60 18.66
N ASP A 368 -11.46 7.35 17.60
CA ASP A 368 -10.49 7.04 16.55
C ASP A 368 -9.20 7.87 16.72
N PRO A 369 -8.11 7.55 16.01
CA PRO A 369 -6.87 8.32 16.07
C PRO A 369 -7.02 9.80 15.70
N ASP A 370 -7.81 10.13 14.67
CA ASP A 370 -8.06 11.50 14.24
C ASP A 370 -8.72 12.33 15.34
N GLU A 371 -9.80 11.81 15.93
CA GLU A 371 -10.53 12.48 17.01
C GLU A 371 -9.64 12.61 18.25
N PHE A 372 -8.92 11.55 18.63
CA PHE A 372 -8.06 11.54 19.79
C PHE A 372 -6.94 12.59 19.68
N ILE A 373 -6.27 12.67 18.53
CA ILE A 373 -5.20 13.64 18.30
C ILE A 373 -5.74 15.07 18.35
N ARG A 374 -6.89 15.32 17.73
CA ARG A 374 -7.52 16.65 17.73
C ARG A 374 -7.96 17.10 19.14
N LYS A 375 -8.39 16.14 19.97
CA LYS A 375 -8.89 16.41 21.31
C LYS A 375 -7.77 16.53 22.35
N HIS A 376 -6.76 15.69 22.27
CA HIS A 376 -5.74 15.54 23.32
C HIS A 376 -4.32 15.93 22.89
N GLY A 377 -4.12 16.21 21.61
CA GLY A 377 -2.82 16.55 21.04
C GLY A 377 -1.93 15.37 20.66
N PRO A 378 -0.86 15.62 19.91
CA PRO A 378 0.06 14.59 19.42
C PRO A 378 0.83 13.88 20.52
N GLU A 379 1.19 14.56 21.61
CA GLU A 379 1.94 13.98 22.73
C GLU A 379 1.11 12.90 23.44
N ALA A 380 -0.20 13.13 23.58
CA ALA A 380 -1.11 12.16 24.17
C ALA A 380 -1.21 10.90 23.28
N PHE A 381 -1.27 11.07 21.97
CA PHE A 381 -1.29 9.95 21.03
C PHE A 381 0.05 9.20 21.04
N GLN A 382 1.19 9.88 21.01
CA GLN A 382 2.50 9.24 21.16
C GLN A 382 2.60 8.41 22.45
N LYS A 383 1.99 8.90 23.54
CA LYS A 383 1.92 8.15 24.80
C LYS A 383 1.05 6.89 24.66
N VAL A 384 -0.03 6.92 23.90
CA VAL A 384 -0.83 5.73 23.60
C VAL A 384 0.02 4.72 22.83
N ILE A 385 0.72 5.14 21.77
CA ILE A 385 1.61 4.28 20.99
C ILE A 385 2.77 3.71 21.84
N SER A 386 3.42 4.53 22.67
CA SER A 386 4.54 4.09 23.52
C SER A 386 4.12 3.08 24.60
N LYS A 387 2.84 3.06 24.97
CA LYS A 387 2.24 2.11 25.90
C LYS A 387 1.59 0.90 25.22
N ALA A 388 1.76 0.75 23.91
CA ALA A 388 1.25 -0.41 23.19
C ALA A 388 1.80 -1.70 23.82
N VAL A 389 0.92 -2.66 24.03
CA VAL A 389 1.28 -3.94 24.65
C VAL A 389 1.56 -4.99 23.58
N PRO A 390 2.44 -5.96 23.82
CA PRO A 390 2.65 -7.08 22.92
C PRO A 390 1.33 -7.81 22.61
N TRP A 391 1.17 -8.29 21.38
CA TRP A 391 -0.07 -8.93 20.92
C TRP A 391 -0.54 -10.08 21.85
N TRP A 392 0.38 -10.89 22.33
CA TRP A 392 0.06 -12.04 23.21
C TRP A 392 -0.49 -11.59 24.56
N GLU A 393 0.03 -10.49 25.09
CA GLU A 393 -0.45 -9.90 26.34
C GLU A 393 -1.86 -9.29 26.16
N TYR A 394 -2.09 -8.60 25.02
CA TYR A 394 -3.42 -8.08 24.66
C TYR A 394 -4.45 -9.21 24.56
N ILE A 395 -4.11 -10.30 23.86
CA ILE A 395 -5.00 -11.46 23.71
C ILE A 395 -5.28 -12.11 25.08
N SER A 396 -4.24 -12.34 25.89
CA SER A 396 -4.39 -12.96 27.22
C SER A 396 -5.34 -12.15 28.12
N ARG A 397 -5.17 -10.83 28.19
CA ARG A 397 -6.02 -9.95 29.00
C ARG A 397 -7.49 -9.99 28.58
N ASN A 398 -7.77 -10.07 27.27
CA ASN A 398 -9.13 -10.05 26.74
C ASN A 398 -9.81 -11.42 26.69
N LEU A 399 -9.07 -12.52 26.76
CA LEU A 399 -9.63 -13.86 26.95
C LEU A 399 -10.07 -14.12 28.37
N SER A 400 -9.36 -13.55 29.36
CA SER A 400 -9.65 -13.73 30.78
C SER A 400 -10.85 -12.89 31.28
N SER A 401 -11.37 -11.99 30.42
CA SER A 401 -12.48 -11.09 30.75
C SER A 401 -13.86 -11.64 30.34
N LYS A 402 -13.93 -12.91 29.96
CA LYS A 402 -15.16 -13.69 29.69
C LYS A 402 -15.35 -14.74 30.77
#